data_84c4855b0ac148501ffe4a5d0bc985a1
#
_entry.id   84c4855b0ac148501ffe4a5d0bc985a1
#
_cell.length_a   1.000
_cell.length_b   1.000
_cell.length_c   1.000
_cell.angle_alpha   90.00
_cell.angle_beta   90.00
_cell.angle_gamma   90.00
#
_symmetry.space_group_name_H-M   'P 1'
#
loop_
_entity.id
_entity.type
_entity.pdbx_description
1 polymer ?
#
loop_
_entity_poly.entity_id
_entity_poly.type
_entity_poly.pdbx_seq_one_letter_code
_entity_poly.pdbx_strand_id
1 'polypeptide(L)'
;MKPSIILYKTLPDDLLHRLEAHFTVNQVPNLHPETVARHAQAFASAQGLLGASETVNRALLEKMPALRAASTISVGYDNVEVDALTARKIVLMHTPAVLTETVADTVMALMLATARRVVDVAERVKAGEWTESIGPAWFGVDVHHKTLGIVGMGRIGMALAQRAHFGFTMPVLYHARRRHQEAEDRFNARYCDLDTLLQEADFVCVILPLTAETRHLFGATQFAKMKSPAIFINAGRGPVVDENALIAALQNGEIYAAGLDVFEHEPLSVDSPLLNMSNVVAVPHIGSATHETRYNMMACAVDNLIDALQGKIEKNCVNPQAAG
;
A
#
# COMPACT_ATOMS: atom_id res chain seq x y z
N MET A 1 -10.67 32.17 19.09
CA MET A 1 -10.95 30.77 19.51
C MET A 1 -10.24 29.85 18.54
N LYS A 2 -9.52 28.81 19.01
CA LYS A 2 -8.86 27.86 18.09
C LYS A 2 -9.90 27.08 17.27
N PRO A 3 -9.66 26.78 15.97
CA PRO A 3 -10.51 25.88 15.20
C PRO A 3 -10.60 24.50 15.86
N SER A 4 -11.75 23.83 15.75
CA SER A 4 -11.97 22.49 16.27
C SER A 4 -11.62 21.45 15.21
N ILE A 5 -11.01 20.33 15.61
CA ILE A 5 -10.73 19.18 14.73
C ILE A 5 -11.14 17.87 15.40
N ILE A 6 -11.40 16.86 14.56
CA ILE A 6 -11.55 15.45 14.99
C ILE A 6 -10.24 14.71 14.69
N LEU A 7 -9.72 14.03 15.71
CA LEU A 7 -8.60 13.11 15.62
C LEU A 7 -9.09 11.70 15.94
N TYR A 8 -9.03 10.78 14.96
CA TYR A 8 -9.48 9.38 15.11
C TYR A 8 -8.33 8.37 14.98
N LYS A 9 -7.14 8.79 15.42
CA LYS A 9 -5.93 7.94 15.50
C LYS A 9 -5.09 8.41 16.68
N THR A 10 -4.57 7.48 17.47
CA THR A 10 -3.60 7.80 18.52
C THR A 10 -2.31 8.35 17.90
N LEU A 11 -1.84 9.48 18.39
CA LEU A 11 -0.58 10.10 18.00
C LEU A 11 0.42 10.06 19.17
N PRO A 12 1.73 10.11 18.89
CA PRO A 12 2.75 10.46 19.90
C PRO A 12 2.47 11.82 20.54
N ASP A 13 2.84 11.99 21.81
CA ASP A 13 2.52 13.17 22.62
C ASP A 13 3.04 14.47 21.98
N ASP A 14 4.23 14.46 21.41
CA ASP A 14 4.82 15.62 20.74
C ASP A 14 4.00 16.08 19.52
N LEU A 15 3.45 15.14 18.74
CA LEU A 15 2.58 15.44 17.60
C LEU A 15 1.19 15.89 18.06
N LEU A 16 0.67 15.31 19.13
CA LEU A 16 -0.58 15.74 19.74
C LEU A 16 -0.45 17.17 20.25
N HIS A 17 0.61 17.50 21.01
CA HIS A 17 0.88 18.86 21.49
C HIS A 17 1.05 19.85 20.33
N ARG A 18 1.65 19.43 19.21
CA ARG A 18 1.75 20.24 17.98
C ARG A 18 0.37 20.59 17.44
N LEU A 19 -0.57 19.64 17.37
CA LEU A 19 -1.96 19.89 16.97
C LEU A 19 -2.67 20.83 17.96
N GLU A 20 -2.54 20.58 19.26
CA GLU A 20 -3.17 21.37 20.32
C GLU A 20 -2.66 22.82 20.37
N ALA A 21 -1.44 23.08 19.89
CA ALA A 21 -0.93 24.44 19.72
C ALA A 21 -1.80 25.25 18.74
N HIS A 22 -2.38 24.61 17.73
CA HIS A 22 -3.17 25.24 16.66
C HIS A 22 -4.67 25.04 16.80
N PHE A 23 -5.13 23.93 17.38
CA PHE A 23 -6.52 23.48 17.35
C PHE A 23 -7.06 23.10 18.72
N THR A 24 -8.39 23.07 18.84
CA THR A 24 -9.09 22.30 19.86
C THR A 24 -9.26 20.88 19.33
N VAL A 25 -8.55 19.91 19.92
CA VAL A 25 -8.51 18.52 19.44
C VAL A 25 -9.57 17.69 20.15
N ASN A 26 -10.50 17.11 19.39
CA ASN A 26 -11.47 16.14 19.87
C ASN A 26 -11.01 14.74 19.43
N GLN A 27 -10.49 13.95 20.36
CA GLN A 27 -10.07 12.59 20.12
C GLN A 27 -11.26 11.63 20.16
N VAL A 28 -11.41 10.79 19.15
CA VAL A 28 -12.42 9.73 19.06
C VAL A 28 -11.78 8.42 18.64
N PRO A 29 -12.33 7.24 19.02
CA PRO A 29 -11.70 5.95 18.72
C PRO A 29 -11.82 5.55 17.23
N ASN A 30 -12.87 5.99 16.54
CA ASN A 30 -13.20 5.63 15.15
C ASN A 30 -14.24 6.59 14.57
N LEU A 31 -14.60 6.38 13.29
CA LEU A 31 -15.65 7.14 12.60
C LEU A 31 -16.96 6.35 12.44
N HIS A 32 -17.19 5.31 13.25
CA HIS A 32 -18.42 4.54 13.20
C HIS A 32 -19.65 5.39 13.58
N PRO A 33 -20.85 5.08 13.02
CA PRO A 33 -22.05 5.87 13.23
C PRO A 33 -22.39 6.14 14.69
N GLU A 34 -22.15 5.16 15.58
CA GLU A 34 -22.38 5.28 17.03
C GLU A 34 -21.44 6.29 17.69
N THR A 35 -20.16 6.30 17.29
CA THR A 35 -19.17 7.26 17.77
C THR A 35 -19.52 8.66 17.28
N VAL A 36 -19.89 8.80 16.00
CA VAL A 36 -20.30 10.08 15.42
C VAL A 36 -21.55 10.62 16.13
N ALA A 37 -22.54 9.78 16.40
CA ALA A 37 -23.75 10.20 17.13
C ALA A 37 -23.44 10.63 18.57
N ARG A 38 -22.58 9.91 19.27
CA ARG A 38 -22.16 10.24 20.65
C ARG A 38 -21.43 11.56 20.75
N HIS A 39 -20.66 11.93 19.73
CA HIS A 39 -19.84 13.15 19.66
C HIS A 39 -20.39 14.18 18.66
N ALA A 40 -21.71 14.16 18.38
CA ALA A 40 -22.34 14.90 17.29
C ALA A 40 -21.99 16.40 17.27
N GLN A 41 -21.92 17.07 18.44
CA GLN A 41 -21.56 18.48 18.53
C GLN A 41 -20.10 18.73 18.10
N ALA A 42 -19.16 17.85 18.48
CA ALA A 42 -17.77 17.96 18.08
C ALA A 42 -17.61 17.75 16.56
N PHE A 43 -18.29 16.74 15.99
CA PHE A 43 -18.29 16.52 14.55
C PHE A 43 -18.90 17.70 13.77
N ALA A 44 -20.02 18.24 14.24
CA ALA A 44 -20.69 19.36 13.56
C ALA A 44 -19.84 20.64 13.53
N SER A 45 -19.01 20.88 14.55
CA SER A 45 -18.17 22.08 14.67
C SER A 45 -16.75 21.91 14.12
N ALA A 46 -16.33 20.68 13.80
CA ALA A 46 -14.96 20.39 13.39
C ALA A 46 -14.66 20.94 11.99
N GLN A 47 -13.59 21.71 11.88
CA GLN A 47 -13.06 22.23 10.62
C GLN A 47 -11.99 21.33 10.01
N GLY A 48 -11.41 20.42 10.80
CA GLY A 48 -10.40 19.46 10.36
C GLY A 48 -10.71 18.03 10.78
N LEU A 49 -10.26 17.08 9.97
CA LEU A 49 -10.36 15.65 10.22
C LEU A 49 -8.99 14.99 10.02
N LEU A 50 -8.48 14.25 11.02
CA LEU A 50 -7.16 13.59 10.95
C LEU A 50 -7.23 12.15 11.46
N GLY A 51 -6.74 11.23 10.66
CA GLY A 51 -6.58 9.81 11.03
C GLY A 51 -6.24 8.92 9.86
N ALA A 52 -6.56 7.63 9.95
CA ALA A 52 -6.28 6.63 8.91
C ALA A 52 -7.28 5.49 8.93
N SER A 53 -7.39 4.79 7.79
CA SER A 53 -8.05 3.48 7.65
C SER A 53 -9.58 3.46 7.84
N GLU A 54 -10.22 4.60 8.05
CA GLU A 54 -11.67 4.70 8.19
C GLU A 54 -12.32 5.25 6.92
N THR A 55 -13.58 4.90 6.69
CA THR A 55 -14.32 5.38 5.53
C THR A 55 -14.76 6.83 5.72
N VAL A 56 -14.40 7.69 4.76
CA VAL A 56 -14.84 9.09 4.71
C VAL A 56 -15.75 9.25 3.49
N ASN A 57 -17.07 9.22 3.71
CA ASN A 57 -18.09 9.24 2.69
C ASN A 57 -19.11 10.39 2.90
N ARG A 58 -20.07 10.53 2.00
CA ARG A 58 -21.13 11.55 2.07
C ARG A 58 -21.88 11.53 3.39
N ALA A 59 -22.22 10.34 3.90
CA ALA A 59 -22.97 10.21 5.15
C ALA A 59 -22.22 10.79 6.35
N LEU A 60 -20.91 10.57 6.44
CA LEU A 60 -20.06 11.22 7.45
C LEU A 60 -19.98 12.73 7.21
N LEU A 61 -19.77 13.15 5.96
CA LEU A 61 -19.65 14.58 5.63
C LEU A 61 -20.91 15.38 5.98
N GLU A 62 -22.10 14.80 5.90
CA GLU A 62 -23.36 15.43 6.34
C GLU A 62 -23.36 15.76 7.84
N LYS A 63 -22.63 14.99 8.65
CA LYS A 63 -22.46 15.24 10.09
C LYS A 63 -21.36 16.26 10.40
N MET A 64 -20.61 16.69 9.37
CA MET A 64 -19.46 17.61 9.50
C MET A 64 -19.66 18.86 8.61
N PRO A 65 -20.70 19.69 8.83
CA PRO A 65 -20.99 20.85 7.98
C PRO A 65 -19.89 21.91 7.98
N ALA A 66 -19.08 22.00 9.06
CA ALA A 66 -18.00 22.96 9.20
C ALA A 66 -16.65 22.46 8.63
N LEU A 67 -16.57 21.21 8.13
CA LEU A 67 -15.30 20.61 7.66
C LEU A 67 -14.73 21.38 6.47
N ARG A 68 -13.43 21.69 6.52
CA ARG A 68 -12.67 22.41 5.49
C ARG A 68 -11.50 21.61 4.94
N ALA A 69 -10.89 20.78 5.79
CA ALA A 69 -9.74 19.94 5.40
C ALA A 69 -9.78 18.58 6.08
N ALA A 70 -9.38 17.55 5.35
CA ALA A 70 -9.08 16.21 5.87
C ALA A 70 -7.65 15.85 5.56
N SER A 71 -6.96 15.18 6.51
CA SER A 71 -5.61 14.67 6.30
C SER A 71 -5.56 13.20 6.69
N THR A 72 -5.18 12.33 5.74
CA THR A 72 -5.04 10.91 5.99
C THR A 72 -3.59 10.52 6.24
N ILE A 73 -3.34 9.68 7.27
CA ILE A 73 -2.02 9.13 7.58
C ILE A 73 -1.78 7.92 6.66
N SER A 74 -1.83 8.15 5.35
CA SER A 74 -1.66 7.12 4.31
C SER A 74 -1.29 7.75 2.98
N VAL A 75 -0.77 6.93 2.06
CA VAL A 75 -0.60 7.30 0.64
C VAL A 75 -1.88 7.01 -0.14
N GLY A 76 -2.47 5.86 0.09
CA GLY A 76 -3.75 5.49 -0.52
C GLY A 76 -4.91 6.17 0.19
N TYR A 77 -5.95 6.47 -0.58
CA TYR A 77 -7.17 7.13 -0.11
C TYR A 77 -8.43 6.52 -0.76
N ASP A 78 -8.34 5.25 -1.11
CA ASP A 78 -9.42 4.48 -1.73
C ASP A 78 -10.65 4.30 -0.80
N ASN A 79 -10.49 4.52 0.50
CA ASN A 79 -11.55 4.59 1.52
C ASN A 79 -12.18 5.99 1.66
N VAL A 80 -11.79 6.98 0.82
CA VAL A 80 -12.28 8.35 0.88
C VAL A 80 -13.01 8.72 -0.40
N GLU A 81 -14.26 9.17 -0.31
CA GLU A 81 -15.03 9.69 -1.44
C GLU A 81 -14.52 11.10 -1.84
N VAL A 82 -13.42 11.16 -2.60
CA VAL A 82 -12.74 12.40 -2.98
C VAL A 82 -13.66 13.38 -3.69
N ASP A 83 -14.55 12.88 -4.56
CA ASP A 83 -15.50 13.72 -5.29
C ASP A 83 -16.52 14.39 -4.34
N ALA A 84 -16.91 13.68 -3.27
CA ALA A 84 -17.82 14.25 -2.27
C ALA A 84 -17.14 15.37 -1.45
N LEU A 85 -15.86 15.21 -1.12
CA LEU A 85 -15.07 16.27 -0.47
C LEU A 85 -14.93 17.47 -1.42
N THR A 86 -14.55 17.21 -2.66
CA THR A 86 -14.33 18.25 -3.68
C THR A 86 -15.59 19.08 -3.94
N ALA A 87 -16.75 18.43 -4.07
CA ALA A 87 -18.03 19.11 -4.25
C ALA A 87 -18.40 20.05 -3.08
N ARG A 88 -17.88 19.76 -1.87
CA ARG A 88 -18.05 20.59 -0.67
C ARG A 88 -16.89 21.54 -0.40
N LYS A 89 -15.93 21.66 -1.31
CA LYS A 89 -14.70 22.48 -1.17
C LYS A 89 -13.87 22.07 0.05
N ILE A 90 -13.84 20.77 0.36
CA ILE A 90 -13.01 20.21 1.43
C ILE A 90 -11.74 19.65 0.80
N VAL A 91 -10.58 20.15 1.20
CA VAL A 91 -9.29 19.63 0.71
C VAL A 91 -8.92 18.34 1.41
N LEU A 92 -8.40 17.39 0.64
CA LEU A 92 -7.85 16.12 1.13
C LEU A 92 -6.33 16.13 1.02
N MET A 93 -5.66 15.94 2.15
CA MET A 93 -4.21 15.80 2.24
C MET A 93 -3.83 14.34 2.50
N HIS A 94 -2.69 13.90 1.95
CA HIS A 94 -2.15 12.56 2.14
C HIS A 94 -0.63 12.57 2.36
N THR A 95 0.03 11.39 2.56
CA THR A 95 1.46 11.32 2.92
C THR A 95 2.30 10.58 1.87
N PRO A 96 2.45 11.09 0.63
CA PRO A 96 2.87 10.29 -0.52
C PRO A 96 4.36 9.94 -0.59
N ALA A 97 5.25 10.66 0.11
CA ALA A 97 6.70 10.50 -0.05
C ALA A 97 7.36 9.72 1.09
N VAL A 98 6.84 9.83 2.29
CA VAL A 98 7.52 9.40 3.53
C VAL A 98 7.71 7.89 3.69
N LEU A 99 6.95 7.07 2.96
CA LEU A 99 7.01 5.60 3.07
C LEU A 99 7.64 4.91 1.84
N THR A 100 8.10 5.68 0.85
CA THR A 100 8.57 5.14 -0.44
C THR A 100 9.66 4.08 -0.26
N GLU A 101 10.70 4.40 0.48
CA GLU A 101 11.85 3.52 0.68
C GLU A 101 11.47 2.29 1.50
N THR A 102 10.71 2.46 2.57
CA THR A 102 10.28 1.39 3.47
C THR A 102 9.41 0.35 2.75
N VAL A 103 8.47 0.80 1.90
CA VAL A 103 7.66 -0.13 1.11
C VAL A 103 8.52 -0.86 0.08
N ALA A 104 9.47 -0.18 -0.58
CA ALA A 104 10.39 -0.83 -1.51
C ALA A 104 11.25 -1.89 -0.81
N ASP A 105 11.69 -1.65 0.44
CA ASP A 105 12.40 -2.63 1.26
C ASP A 105 11.52 -3.85 1.57
N THR A 106 10.24 -3.63 1.92
CA THR A 106 9.29 -4.73 2.16
C THR A 106 9.05 -5.56 0.90
N VAL A 107 8.92 -4.92 -0.28
CA VAL A 107 8.79 -5.65 -1.55
C VAL A 107 10.02 -6.52 -1.83
N MET A 108 11.23 -5.99 -1.62
CA MET A 108 12.46 -6.77 -1.76
C MET A 108 12.53 -7.93 -0.74
N ALA A 109 12.11 -7.68 0.51
CA ALA A 109 12.04 -8.72 1.53
C ALA A 109 11.08 -9.85 1.13
N LEU A 110 9.89 -9.51 0.62
CA LEU A 110 8.92 -10.49 0.10
C LEU A 110 9.49 -11.27 -1.10
N MET A 111 10.14 -10.60 -2.06
CA MET A 111 10.79 -11.25 -3.20
C MET A 111 11.82 -12.27 -2.73
N LEU A 112 12.71 -11.89 -1.81
CA LEU A 112 13.76 -12.75 -1.27
C LEU A 112 13.18 -13.88 -0.42
N ALA A 113 12.24 -13.58 0.48
CA ALA A 113 11.64 -14.57 1.36
C ALA A 113 10.87 -15.64 0.57
N THR A 114 10.14 -15.22 -0.48
CA THR A 114 9.37 -16.11 -1.35
C THR A 114 10.30 -16.96 -2.23
N ALA A 115 11.22 -16.33 -2.96
CA ALA A 115 12.14 -17.02 -3.86
C ALA A 115 13.04 -18.03 -3.13
N ARG A 116 13.51 -17.68 -1.96
CA ARG A 116 14.42 -18.52 -1.16
C ARG A 116 13.68 -19.39 -0.15
N ARG A 117 12.33 -19.38 -0.13
CA ARG A 117 11.47 -20.15 0.77
C ARG A 117 11.80 -19.94 2.25
N VAL A 118 12.22 -18.72 2.62
CA VAL A 118 12.78 -18.45 3.95
C VAL A 118 11.79 -18.76 5.06
N VAL A 119 10.52 -18.41 4.89
CA VAL A 119 9.46 -18.64 5.89
C VAL A 119 9.18 -20.14 6.03
N ASP A 120 8.86 -20.83 4.94
CA ASP A 120 8.59 -22.28 4.91
C ASP A 120 9.74 -23.09 5.53
N VAL A 121 10.97 -22.82 5.06
CA VAL A 121 12.16 -23.53 5.58
C VAL A 121 12.42 -23.23 7.06
N ALA A 122 12.21 -21.99 7.51
CA ALA A 122 12.37 -21.63 8.91
C ALA A 122 11.36 -22.35 9.81
N GLU A 123 10.10 -22.46 9.38
CA GLU A 123 9.07 -23.21 10.14
C GLU A 123 9.40 -24.71 10.19
N ARG A 124 9.86 -25.30 9.10
CA ARG A 124 10.32 -26.71 9.07
C ARG A 124 11.49 -26.96 10.03
N VAL A 125 12.45 -26.03 10.12
CA VAL A 125 13.55 -26.12 11.11
C VAL A 125 13.02 -26.09 12.54
N LYS A 126 12.07 -25.16 12.83
CA LYS A 126 11.43 -25.07 14.16
C LYS A 126 10.61 -26.34 14.49
N ALA A 127 10.01 -26.97 13.48
CA ALA A 127 9.29 -28.24 13.63
C ALA A 127 10.21 -29.46 13.80
N GLY A 128 11.55 -29.27 13.75
CA GLY A 128 12.53 -30.35 13.94
C GLY A 128 12.73 -31.24 12.71
N GLU A 129 12.32 -30.78 11.52
CA GLU A 129 12.43 -31.56 10.28
C GLU A 129 13.86 -31.58 9.70
N TRP A 130 14.74 -30.71 10.19
CA TRP A 130 16.12 -30.67 9.71
C TRP A 130 16.98 -31.68 10.48
N THR A 131 17.05 -32.89 9.97
CA THR A 131 17.77 -34.01 10.60
C THR A 131 19.01 -34.48 9.86
N GLU A 132 19.20 -33.98 8.62
CA GLU A 132 20.33 -34.33 7.74
C GLU A 132 20.67 -33.19 6.77
N SER A 133 21.67 -33.37 5.91
CA SER A 133 21.99 -32.39 4.85
C SER A 133 20.81 -32.23 3.89
N ILE A 134 20.46 -30.95 3.60
CA ILE A 134 19.29 -30.64 2.77
C ILE A 134 19.48 -31.08 1.30
N GLY A 135 18.38 -31.56 0.70
CA GLY A 135 18.30 -31.91 -0.71
C GLY A 135 17.37 -30.95 -1.49
N PRO A 136 17.12 -31.22 -2.79
CA PRO A 136 16.34 -30.34 -3.67
C PRO A 136 14.95 -29.96 -3.18
N ALA A 137 14.31 -30.77 -2.34
CA ALA A 137 13.02 -30.45 -1.73
C ALA A 137 13.03 -29.20 -0.79
N TRP A 138 14.21 -28.74 -0.40
CA TRP A 138 14.43 -27.56 0.42
C TRP A 138 14.89 -26.34 -0.40
N PHE A 139 15.20 -26.51 -1.68
CA PHE A 139 15.79 -25.46 -2.49
C PHE A 139 14.75 -24.43 -2.91
N GLY A 140 15.18 -23.16 -2.98
CA GLY A 140 14.47 -22.09 -3.65
C GLY A 140 15.08 -21.79 -5.02
N VAL A 141 14.81 -20.59 -5.51
CA VAL A 141 15.29 -20.08 -6.80
C VAL A 141 16.14 -18.83 -6.62
N ASP A 142 16.96 -18.51 -7.62
CA ASP A 142 17.77 -17.30 -7.64
C ASP A 142 16.91 -16.05 -7.85
N VAL A 143 17.38 -14.93 -7.31
CA VAL A 143 16.81 -13.59 -7.51
C VAL A 143 17.72 -12.75 -8.41
N HIS A 144 19.04 -12.79 -8.16
CA HIS A 144 20.00 -12.03 -8.96
C HIS A 144 19.96 -12.42 -10.43
N HIS A 145 20.14 -11.44 -11.33
CA HIS A 145 20.12 -11.59 -12.80
C HIS A 145 18.78 -12.06 -13.39
N LYS A 146 17.74 -12.26 -12.57
CA LYS A 146 16.38 -12.58 -13.03
C LYS A 146 15.67 -11.31 -13.46
N THR A 147 14.74 -11.42 -14.40
CA THR A 147 13.97 -10.29 -14.91
C THR A 147 12.89 -9.87 -13.92
N LEU A 148 12.91 -8.61 -13.51
CA LEU A 148 11.86 -7.99 -12.68
C LEU A 148 10.87 -7.24 -13.55
N GLY A 149 9.59 -7.61 -13.49
CA GLY A 149 8.47 -6.86 -14.04
C GLY A 149 7.79 -6.02 -12.96
N ILE A 150 7.75 -4.70 -13.13
CA ILE A 150 7.09 -3.77 -12.22
C ILE A 150 5.79 -3.26 -12.85
N VAL A 151 4.66 -3.59 -12.25
CA VAL A 151 3.35 -3.05 -12.65
C VAL A 151 3.00 -1.88 -11.73
N GLY A 152 3.23 -0.66 -12.24
CA GLY A 152 3.14 0.58 -11.48
C GLY A 152 4.49 1.25 -11.19
N MET A 153 5.03 2.00 -12.17
CA MET A 153 6.31 2.73 -12.04
C MET A 153 6.11 4.12 -11.40
N GLY A 154 5.51 4.14 -10.18
CA GLY A 154 5.44 5.33 -9.33
C GLY A 154 6.68 5.47 -8.44
N ARG A 155 6.61 6.28 -7.37
CA ARG A 155 7.72 6.47 -6.43
C ARG A 155 8.27 5.16 -5.87
N ILE A 156 7.40 4.27 -5.43
CA ILE A 156 7.78 2.96 -4.87
C ILE A 156 8.37 2.07 -5.98
N GLY A 157 7.76 2.05 -7.17
CA GLY A 157 8.29 1.29 -8.31
C GLY A 157 9.69 1.74 -8.72
N MET A 158 9.97 3.05 -8.71
CA MET A 158 11.31 3.62 -8.94
C MET A 158 12.32 3.17 -7.87
N ALA A 159 11.93 3.23 -6.60
CA ALA A 159 12.77 2.80 -5.49
C ALA A 159 13.05 1.28 -5.51
N LEU A 160 12.06 0.48 -5.92
CA LEU A 160 12.23 -0.96 -6.14
C LEU A 160 13.18 -1.23 -7.33
N ALA A 161 12.97 -0.55 -8.47
CA ALA A 161 13.83 -0.69 -9.64
C ALA A 161 15.30 -0.37 -9.32
N GLN A 162 15.54 0.66 -8.53
CA GLN A 162 16.90 1.02 -8.06
C GLN A 162 17.55 -0.14 -7.27
N ARG A 163 16.83 -0.75 -6.33
CA ARG A 163 17.34 -1.87 -5.52
C ARG A 163 17.61 -3.10 -6.39
N ALA A 164 16.68 -3.45 -7.24
CA ALA A 164 16.79 -4.61 -8.11
C ALA A 164 17.93 -4.46 -9.12
N HIS A 165 18.04 -3.30 -9.76
CA HIS A 165 19.07 -3.04 -10.76
C HIS A 165 20.47 -3.02 -10.16
N PHE A 166 20.71 -2.19 -9.14
CA PHE A 166 22.05 -2.01 -8.57
C PHE A 166 22.44 -3.09 -7.56
N GLY A 167 21.48 -3.61 -6.78
CA GLY A 167 21.77 -4.61 -5.75
C GLY A 167 21.79 -6.05 -6.26
N PHE A 168 20.97 -6.36 -7.29
CA PHE A 168 20.76 -7.72 -7.77
C PHE A 168 21.06 -7.90 -9.26
N THR A 169 21.49 -6.86 -9.95
CA THR A 169 21.78 -6.89 -11.40
C THR A 169 20.59 -7.43 -12.21
N MET A 170 19.36 -7.11 -11.80
CA MET A 170 18.15 -7.55 -12.47
C MET A 170 17.84 -6.64 -13.67
N PRO A 171 17.58 -7.20 -14.87
CA PRO A 171 16.88 -6.47 -15.93
C PRO A 171 15.49 -6.06 -15.43
N VAL A 172 15.10 -4.79 -15.69
CA VAL A 172 13.82 -4.25 -15.25
C VAL A 172 12.90 -4.01 -16.44
N LEU A 173 11.73 -4.63 -16.43
CA LEU A 173 10.60 -4.32 -17.28
C LEU A 173 9.57 -3.53 -16.45
N TYR A 174 8.84 -2.62 -17.10
CA TYR A 174 7.75 -1.98 -16.38
C TYR A 174 6.55 -1.69 -17.27
N HIS A 175 5.37 -1.76 -16.67
CA HIS A 175 4.11 -1.32 -17.21
C HIS A 175 3.54 -0.18 -16.38
N ALA A 176 3.15 0.91 -17.04
CA ALA A 176 2.54 2.08 -16.40
C ALA A 176 1.68 2.84 -17.42
N ARG A 177 0.80 3.74 -16.96
CA ARG A 177 -0.04 4.57 -17.85
C ARG A 177 0.75 5.48 -18.80
N ARG A 178 2.01 5.76 -18.47
CA ARG A 178 2.94 6.57 -19.28
C ARG A 178 4.37 6.07 -19.08
N ARG A 179 5.23 6.37 -20.04
CA ARG A 179 6.67 6.11 -19.92
C ARG A 179 7.29 6.98 -18.82
N HIS A 180 8.29 6.43 -18.17
CA HIS A 180 9.09 7.08 -17.14
C HIS A 180 10.54 7.15 -17.59
N GLN A 181 10.91 8.25 -18.25
CA GLN A 181 12.24 8.43 -18.82
C GLN A 181 13.35 8.26 -17.76
N GLU A 182 13.14 8.76 -16.55
CA GLU A 182 14.09 8.60 -15.46
C GLU A 182 14.38 7.11 -15.13
N ALA A 183 13.38 6.23 -15.19
CA ALA A 183 13.59 4.80 -14.98
C ALA A 183 14.41 4.17 -16.10
N GLU A 184 14.17 4.59 -17.33
CA GLU A 184 14.90 4.13 -18.51
C GLU A 184 16.37 4.59 -18.47
N ASP A 185 16.61 5.86 -18.14
CA ASP A 185 17.96 6.43 -18.08
C ASP A 185 18.80 5.90 -16.92
N ARG A 186 18.20 5.72 -15.74
CA ARG A 186 18.93 5.32 -14.53
C ARG A 186 19.11 3.82 -14.36
N PHE A 187 18.12 3.04 -14.78
CA PHE A 187 18.04 1.60 -14.51
C PHE A 187 18.01 0.76 -15.77
N ASN A 188 18.14 1.38 -16.95
CA ASN A 188 17.94 0.71 -18.24
C ASN A 188 16.60 -0.06 -18.28
N ALA A 189 15.58 0.48 -17.59
CA ALA A 189 14.28 -0.14 -17.50
C ALA A 189 13.55 -0.05 -18.84
N ARG A 190 12.91 -1.14 -19.28
CA ARG A 190 12.19 -1.21 -20.55
C ARG A 190 10.68 -1.09 -20.32
N TYR A 191 10.08 -0.05 -20.91
CA TYR A 191 8.63 0.09 -20.96
C TYR A 191 8.02 -0.94 -21.90
N CYS A 192 6.96 -1.63 -21.47
CA CYS A 192 6.21 -2.56 -22.32
C CYS A 192 4.73 -2.63 -21.91
N ASP A 193 3.92 -3.25 -22.75
CA ASP A 193 2.55 -3.60 -22.39
C ASP A 193 2.54 -4.69 -21.32
N LEU A 194 1.38 -4.87 -20.68
CA LEU A 194 1.24 -5.81 -19.56
C LEU A 194 1.51 -7.26 -20.01
N ASP A 195 1.02 -7.65 -21.17
CA ASP A 195 1.16 -9.02 -21.68
C ASP A 195 2.64 -9.39 -21.91
N THR A 196 3.39 -8.50 -22.54
CA THR A 196 4.84 -8.65 -22.72
C THR A 196 5.56 -8.76 -21.38
N LEU A 197 5.21 -7.91 -20.40
CA LEU A 197 5.80 -7.97 -19.06
C LEU A 197 5.54 -9.32 -18.40
N LEU A 198 4.31 -9.83 -18.44
CA LEU A 198 3.94 -11.11 -17.83
C LEU A 198 4.68 -12.29 -18.46
N GLN A 199 4.86 -12.27 -19.79
CA GLN A 199 5.54 -13.34 -20.53
C GLN A 199 7.06 -13.36 -20.31
N GLU A 200 7.68 -12.22 -20.03
CA GLU A 200 9.13 -12.10 -19.95
C GLU A 200 9.68 -12.05 -18.51
N ALA A 201 8.87 -11.61 -17.54
CA ALA A 201 9.32 -11.44 -16.16
C ALA A 201 9.42 -12.77 -15.39
N ASP A 202 10.46 -12.90 -14.58
CA ASP A 202 10.61 -13.97 -13.59
C ASP A 202 9.98 -13.58 -12.23
N PHE A 203 9.94 -12.29 -11.94
CA PHE A 203 9.24 -11.69 -10.80
C PHE A 203 8.28 -10.63 -11.32
N VAL A 204 7.02 -10.69 -10.91
CA VAL A 204 5.99 -9.69 -11.24
C VAL A 204 5.57 -9.00 -9.95
N CYS A 205 5.95 -7.73 -9.80
CA CYS A 205 5.62 -6.91 -8.63
C CYS A 205 4.53 -5.90 -8.96
N VAL A 206 3.40 -5.99 -8.25
CA VAL A 206 2.25 -5.09 -8.41
C VAL A 206 2.29 -4.01 -7.34
N ILE A 207 2.40 -2.75 -7.80
CA ILE A 207 2.47 -1.54 -6.95
C ILE A 207 1.50 -0.50 -7.51
N LEU A 208 0.24 -0.90 -7.68
CA LEU A 208 -0.82 -0.07 -8.22
C LEU A 208 -1.74 0.45 -7.10
N PRO A 209 -2.27 1.67 -7.24
CA PRO A 209 -3.43 2.09 -6.46
C PRO A 209 -4.67 1.31 -6.89
N LEU A 210 -5.66 1.21 -6.01
CA LEU A 210 -6.97 0.68 -6.36
C LEU A 210 -7.81 1.78 -7.03
N THR A 211 -8.24 1.49 -8.26
CA THR A 211 -9.19 2.31 -9.03
C THR A 211 -10.19 1.37 -9.72
N ALA A 212 -11.19 1.93 -10.39
CA ALA A 212 -12.12 1.11 -11.18
C ALA A 212 -11.39 0.29 -12.26
N GLU A 213 -10.35 0.87 -12.88
CA GLU A 213 -9.57 0.24 -13.96
C GLU A 213 -8.57 -0.79 -13.45
N THR A 214 -8.14 -0.69 -12.19
CA THR A 214 -7.14 -1.62 -11.62
C THR A 214 -7.76 -2.71 -10.78
N ARG A 215 -9.05 -2.62 -10.45
CA ARG A 215 -9.76 -3.68 -9.73
C ARG A 215 -9.77 -4.96 -10.55
N HIS A 216 -9.31 -6.06 -9.95
CA HIS A 216 -9.17 -7.38 -10.57
C HIS A 216 -8.40 -7.36 -11.90
N LEU A 217 -7.45 -6.41 -12.04
CA LEU A 217 -6.55 -6.37 -13.19
C LEU A 217 -5.78 -7.68 -13.36
N PHE A 218 -5.45 -8.33 -12.24
CA PHE A 218 -4.84 -9.66 -12.22
C PHE A 218 -5.91 -10.71 -11.91
N GLY A 219 -6.35 -11.40 -12.93
CA GLY A 219 -7.25 -12.56 -12.88
C GLY A 219 -6.59 -13.79 -13.54
N ALA A 220 -7.37 -14.82 -13.76
CA ALA A 220 -6.88 -16.10 -14.35
C ALA A 220 -6.14 -15.89 -15.69
N THR A 221 -6.62 -14.98 -16.54
CA THR A 221 -5.96 -14.68 -17.83
C THR A 221 -4.55 -14.12 -17.64
N GLN A 222 -4.33 -13.27 -16.63
CA GLN A 222 -3.02 -12.67 -16.37
C GLN A 222 -2.06 -13.70 -15.78
N PHE A 223 -2.52 -14.52 -14.83
CA PHE A 223 -1.70 -15.59 -14.26
C PHE A 223 -1.29 -16.62 -15.33
N ALA A 224 -2.21 -17.03 -16.21
CA ALA A 224 -1.91 -17.95 -17.30
C ALA A 224 -0.89 -17.41 -18.33
N LYS A 225 -0.67 -16.07 -18.39
CA LYS A 225 0.35 -15.46 -19.24
C LYS A 225 1.72 -15.37 -18.58
N MET A 226 1.80 -15.54 -17.27
CA MET A 226 3.08 -15.52 -16.55
C MET A 226 3.89 -16.78 -16.87
N LYS A 227 5.20 -16.71 -16.69
CA LYS A 227 6.04 -17.90 -16.75
C LYS A 227 5.68 -18.86 -15.62
N SER A 228 5.62 -20.15 -15.87
CA SER A 228 5.35 -21.15 -14.83
C SER A 228 6.31 -21.05 -13.62
N PRO A 229 7.63 -20.75 -13.77
CA PRO A 229 8.51 -20.54 -12.62
C PRO A 229 8.44 -19.11 -12.03
N ALA A 230 7.54 -18.24 -12.52
CA ALA A 230 7.49 -16.86 -12.06
C ALA A 230 6.93 -16.74 -10.62
N ILE A 231 7.38 -15.69 -9.93
CA ILE A 231 6.93 -15.32 -8.59
C ILE A 231 6.12 -14.04 -8.69
N PHE A 232 4.94 -14.06 -8.07
CA PHE A 232 4.03 -12.91 -8.00
C PHE A 232 4.14 -12.20 -6.66
N ILE A 233 4.28 -10.87 -6.67
CA ILE A 233 4.37 -10.03 -5.46
C ILE A 233 3.30 -8.95 -5.53
N ASN A 234 2.46 -8.84 -4.50
CA ASN A 234 1.51 -7.74 -4.36
C ASN A 234 1.76 -6.93 -3.09
N ALA A 235 2.18 -5.68 -3.26
CA ALA A 235 2.33 -4.69 -2.19
C ALA A 235 1.62 -3.36 -2.55
N GLY A 236 0.65 -3.42 -3.45
CA GLY A 236 -0.21 -2.29 -3.83
C GLY A 236 -1.50 -2.27 -3.03
N ARG A 237 -2.55 -2.91 -3.60
CA ARG A 237 -3.86 -3.13 -2.98
C ARG A 237 -4.36 -4.53 -3.31
N GLY A 238 -4.94 -5.20 -2.32
CA GLY A 238 -5.48 -6.55 -2.49
C GLY A 238 -6.47 -6.68 -3.64
N PRO A 239 -7.51 -5.85 -3.74
CA PRO A 239 -8.53 -5.95 -4.80
C PRO A 239 -8.04 -5.61 -6.22
N VAL A 240 -6.75 -5.33 -6.43
CA VAL A 240 -6.14 -5.30 -7.78
C VAL A 240 -6.02 -6.73 -8.34
N VAL A 241 -6.07 -7.71 -7.46
CA VAL A 241 -6.00 -9.14 -7.76
C VAL A 241 -7.35 -9.78 -7.47
N ASP A 242 -7.83 -10.63 -8.36
CA ASP A 242 -8.84 -11.63 -8.04
C ASP A 242 -8.15 -12.74 -7.21
N GLU A 243 -8.40 -12.72 -5.90
CA GLU A 243 -7.72 -13.61 -4.95
C GLU A 243 -8.03 -15.09 -5.22
N ASN A 244 -9.25 -15.40 -5.71
CA ASN A 244 -9.61 -16.77 -6.08
C ASN A 244 -8.81 -17.24 -7.31
N ALA A 245 -8.59 -16.37 -8.29
CA ALA A 245 -7.76 -16.67 -9.45
C ALA A 245 -6.29 -16.88 -9.06
N LEU A 246 -5.76 -16.09 -8.12
CA LEU A 246 -4.41 -16.28 -7.57
C LEU A 246 -4.27 -17.64 -6.87
N ILE A 247 -5.23 -17.99 -6.00
CA ILE A 247 -5.26 -19.27 -5.29
C ILE A 247 -5.24 -20.43 -6.30
N ALA A 248 -6.10 -20.37 -7.34
CA ALA A 248 -6.14 -21.39 -8.38
C ALA A 248 -4.82 -21.49 -9.14
N ALA A 249 -4.22 -20.39 -9.53
CA ALA A 249 -2.94 -20.35 -10.24
C ALA A 249 -1.79 -20.98 -9.43
N LEU A 250 -1.76 -20.71 -8.12
CA LEU A 250 -0.78 -21.31 -7.19
C LEU A 250 -0.99 -22.82 -7.03
N GLN A 251 -2.25 -23.26 -6.87
CA GLN A 251 -2.61 -24.68 -6.70
C GLN A 251 -2.33 -25.50 -7.96
N ASN A 252 -2.57 -24.91 -9.13
CA ASN A 252 -2.34 -25.56 -10.43
C ASN A 252 -0.88 -25.48 -10.90
N GLY A 253 -0.01 -24.75 -10.18
CA GLY A 253 1.38 -24.53 -10.58
C GLY A 253 1.54 -23.68 -11.84
N GLU A 254 0.56 -22.83 -12.17
CA GLU A 254 0.66 -21.84 -13.24
C GLU A 254 1.72 -20.80 -12.92
N ILE A 255 1.89 -20.44 -11.64
CA ILE A 255 2.99 -19.66 -11.10
C ILE A 255 3.65 -20.42 -9.95
N TYR A 256 4.94 -20.12 -9.70
CA TYR A 256 5.72 -20.85 -8.71
C TYR A 256 5.31 -20.51 -7.27
N ALA A 257 5.20 -19.22 -6.94
CA ALA A 257 4.97 -18.76 -5.58
C ALA A 257 4.41 -17.32 -5.56
N ALA A 258 3.90 -16.90 -4.40
CA ALA A 258 3.46 -15.52 -4.19
C ALA A 258 3.95 -14.94 -2.86
N GLY A 259 4.28 -13.62 -2.89
CA GLY A 259 4.54 -12.79 -1.71
C GLY A 259 3.50 -11.67 -1.61
N LEU A 260 2.75 -11.64 -0.51
CA LEU A 260 1.57 -10.79 -0.37
C LEU A 260 1.67 -9.93 0.89
N ASP A 261 1.66 -8.61 0.70
CA ASP A 261 1.51 -7.63 1.79
C ASP A 261 0.06 -7.18 1.96
N VAL A 262 -0.78 -7.41 0.94
CA VAL A 262 -2.17 -6.95 0.88
C VAL A 262 -3.10 -8.04 0.35
N PHE A 263 -4.37 -8.01 0.78
CA PHE A 263 -5.38 -9.02 0.49
C PHE A 263 -6.68 -8.37 0.01
N GLU A 264 -7.51 -9.14 -0.68
CA GLU A 264 -8.79 -8.63 -1.19
C GLU A 264 -9.70 -8.18 -0.04
N HIS A 265 -9.65 -8.90 1.07
CA HIS A 265 -10.28 -8.53 2.33
C HIS A 265 -9.23 -8.51 3.44
N GLU A 266 -9.13 -7.39 4.15
CA GLU A 266 -8.22 -7.21 5.28
C GLU A 266 -9.02 -6.93 6.57
N PRO A 267 -8.76 -7.66 7.68
CA PRO A 267 -7.80 -8.76 7.85
C PRO A 267 -8.16 -10.01 7.01
N LEU A 268 -7.09 -10.74 6.54
CA LEU A 268 -7.28 -12.00 5.83
C LEU A 268 -8.04 -13.00 6.70
N SER A 269 -9.03 -13.70 6.11
CA SER A 269 -9.78 -14.73 6.80
C SER A 269 -8.86 -15.86 7.31
N VAL A 270 -9.14 -16.34 8.52
CA VAL A 270 -8.44 -17.51 9.11
C VAL A 270 -8.67 -18.80 8.31
N ASP A 271 -9.71 -18.85 7.49
CA ASP A 271 -10.04 -19.98 6.62
C ASP A 271 -9.45 -19.83 5.20
N SER A 272 -8.66 -18.78 4.94
CA SER A 272 -8.08 -18.58 3.61
C SER A 272 -7.11 -19.70 3.24
N PRO A 273 -7.26 -20.31 2.05
CA PRO A 273 -6.33 -21.32 1.56
C PRO A 273 -4.88 -20.82 1.49
N LEU A 274 -4.65 -19.53 1.30
CA LEU A 274 -3.32 -18.92 1.23
C LEU A 274 -2.48 -19.20 2.49
N LEU A 275 -3.13 -19.32 3.66
CA LEU A 275 -2.44 -19.57 4.94
C LEU A 275 -1.80 -20.96 5.04
N ASN A 276 -2.27 -21.91 4.23
CA ASN A 276 -1.79 -23.29 4.22
C ASN A 276 -0.88 -23.63 3.04
N MET A 277 -0.52 -22.65 2.21
CA MET A 277 0.33 -22.82 1.04
C MET A 277 1.80 -22.52 1.39
N SER A 278 2.67 -23.54 1.32
CA SER A 278 4.12 -23.40 1.59
C SER A 278 4.85 -22.51 0.58
N ASN A 279 4.23 -22.26 -0.59
CA ASN A 279 4.73 -21.36 -1.64
C ASN A 279 4.14 -19.94 -1.55
N VAL A 280 3.50 -19.58 -0.42
CA VAL A 280 2.97 -18.24 -0.17
C VAL A 280 3.65 -17.63 1.05
N VAL A 281 4.15 -16.41 0.92
CA VAL A 281 4.58 -15.55 2.03
C VAL A 281 3.54 -14.45 2.20
N ALA A 282 2.78 -14.52 3.28
CA ALA A 282 1.72 -13.56 3.61
C ALA A 282 2.12 -12.73 4.84
N VAL A 283 2.06 -11.40 4.72
CA VAL A 283 2.32 -10.48 5.83
C VAL A 283 1.18 -9.46 5.97
N PRO A 284 0.88 -8.96 7.20
CA PRO A 284 -0.35 -8.23 7.47
C PRO A 284 -0.22 -6.72 7.17
N HIS A 285 -0.06 -6.35 5.90
CA HIS A 285 0.01 -4.97 5.39
C HIS A 285 1.08 -4.15 6.13
N ILE A 286 2.31 -4.67 6.12
CA ILE A 286 3.45 -4.10 6.84
C ILE A 286 4.34 -3.18 5.99
N GLY A 287 3.99 -2.91 4.75
CA GLY A 287 4.83 -2.18 3.79
C GLY A 287 5.46 -0.90 4.35
N SER A 288 4.75 -0.16 5.21
CA SER A 288 5.26 1.04 5.89
C SER A 288 5.50 0.86 7.38
N ALA A 289 5.49 -0.38 7.92
CA ALA A 289 5.44 -0.63 9.35
C ALA A 289 6.83 -0.65 10.01
N THR A 290 7.57 0.44 9.91
CA THR A 290 8.71 0.73 10.79
C THR A 290 8.35 1.87 11.75
N HIS A 291 8.99 1.92 12.91
CA HIS A 291 8.75 2.98 13.89
C HIS A 291 8.99 4.36 13.29
N GLU A 292 10.09 4.51 12.55
CA GLU A 292 10.49 5.76 11.91
C GLU A 292 9.50 6.20 10.84
N THR A 293 9.11 5.29 9.95
CA THR A 293 8.20 5.62 8.85
C THR A 293 6.80 5.93 9.37
N ARG A 294 6.28 5.15 10.33
CA ARG A 294 4.96 5.41 10.93
C ARG A 294 4.94 6.73 11.68
N TYR A 295 6.00 7.08 12.42
CA TYR A 295 6.12 8.40 13.03
C TYR A 295 6.15 9.51 11.96
N ASN A 296 6.97 9.37 10.93
CA ASN A 296 7.10 10.37 9.86
C ASN A 296 5.78 10.55 9.08
N MET A 297 5.01 9.48 8.87
CA MET A 297 3.67 9.56 8.27
C MET A 297 2.71 10.38 9.14
N MET A 298 2.70 10.13 10.46
CA MET A 298 1.88 10.89 11.40
C MET A 298 2.30 12.36 11.45
N ALA A 299 3.60 12.64 11.54
CA ALA A 299 4.13 14.01 11.53
C ALA A 299 3.76 14.75 10.24
N CYS A 300 3.93 14.11 9.09
CA CYS A 300 3.56 14.68 7.80
C CYS A 300 2.05 14.98 7.71
N ALA A 301 1.19 14.08 8.21
CA ALA A 301 -0.25 14.28 8.20
C ALA A 301 -0.70 15.41 9.15
N VAL A 302 -0.04 15.56 10.29
CA VAL A 302 -0.24 16.67 11.22
C VAL A 302 0.11 18.00 10.54
N ASP A 303 1.30 18.09 9.94
CA ASP A 303 1.74 19.30 9.25
C ASP A 303 0.82 19.64 8.06
N ASN A 304 0.42 18.62 7.27
CA ASN A 304 -0.54 18.76 6.19
C ASN A 304 -1.88 19.35 6.64
N LEU A 305 -2.43 18.90 7.78
CA LEU A 305 -3.70 19.45 8.29
C LEU A 305 -3.55 20.90 8.76
N ILE A 306 -2.45 21.22 9.46
CA ILE A 306 -2.13 22.59 9.89
C ILE A 306 -2.05 23.51 8.68
N ASP A 307 -1.26 23.12 7.66
CA ASP A 307 -1.06 23.89 6.43
C ASP A 307 -2.39 24.06 5.65
N ALA A 308 -3.16 22.98 5.47
CA ALA A 308 -4.42 23.03 4.76
C ALA A 308 -5.44 23.97 5.39
N LEU A 309 -5.57 23.98 6.73
CA LEU A 309 -6.48 24.89 7.43
C LEU A 309 -6.01 26.35 7.43
N GLN A 310 -4.72 26.58 7.12
CA GLN A 310 -4.14 27.89 6.85
C GLN A 310 -4.19 28.30 5.36
N GLY A 311 -4.74 27.44 4.48
CA GLY A 311 -4.83 27.68 3.03
C GLY A 311 -3.58 27.31 2.24
N LYS A 312 -2.61 26.61 2.83
CA LYS A 312 -1.39 26.14 2.18
C LYS A 312 -1.58 24.69 1.72
N ILE A 313 -1.72 24.50 0.42
CA ILE A 313 -2.04 23.18 -0.19
C ILE A 313 -1.11 22.79 -1.33
N GLU A 314 0.02 23.45 -1.50
CA GLU A 314 0.94 23.26 -2.63
C GLU A 314 1.59 21.87 -2.63
N LYS A 315 1.61 21.21 -1.49
CA LYS A 315 2.19 19.86 -1.33
C LYS A 315 1.13 18.90 -0.78
N ASN A 316 1.21 17.64 -1.20
CA ASN A 316 0.44 16.55 -0.62
C ASN A 316 -1.09 16.68 -0.71
N CYS A 317 -1.62 17.59 -1.53
CA CYS A 317 -3.05 17.74 -1.74
C CYS A 317 -3.51 16.80 -2.87
N VAL A 318 -4.57 16.03 -2.60
CA VAL A 318 -5.17 15.08 -3.55
C VAL A 318 -6.09 15.81 -4.54
N ASN A 319 -6.85 16.80 -4.05
CA ASN A 319 -7.89 17.49 -4.79
C ASN A 319 -7.73 19.02 -4.72
N PRO A 320 -6.64 19.60 -5.29
CA PRO A 320 -6.34 21.03 -5.19
C PRO A 320 -7.46 21.93 -5.76
N GLN A 321 -8.27 21.44 -6.68
CA GLN A 321 -9.44 22.14 -7.20
C GLN A 321 -10.52 22.44 -6.14
N ALA A 322 -10.48 21.80 -4.99
CA ALA A 322 -11.40 22.07 -3.86
C ALA A 322 -11.09 23.39 -3.14
N ALA A 323 -9.89 23.94 -3.29
CA ALA A 323 -9.47 25.16 -2.62
C ALA A 323 -9.81 26.45 -3.37
N GLY A 324 -10.49 26.35 -4.51
CA GLY A 324 -10.91 27.46 -5.38
C GLY A 324 -12.22 28.14 -4.97
#